data_e81aa4002433bcc2617e74ec21a9964e
#
_entry.id   e81aa4002433bcc2617e74ec21a9964e
#
_cell.length_a   1.000
_cell.length_b   1.000
_cell.length_c   1.000
_cell.angle_alpha   90.00
_cell.angle_beta   90.00
_cell.angle_gamma   90.00
#
_symmetry.space_group_name_H-M   'P 1'
#
loop_
_entity.id
_entity.type
_entity.pdbx_description
1 polymer ?
#
loop_
_entity_poly.entity_id
_entity_poly.type
_entity_poly.pdbx_seq_one_letter_code
_entity_poly.pdbx_strand_id
1 'polypeptide(L)'
;IFFISVSSAVIAAGFLFEGAGRPLDAYDFRSSLGRALQARAGPLGRLPLPLPSPYLQGLDWSQQYEEDGGVSGNLYLFGRLRPKGSPFAGYYFYALLFKVPLAVQAALWAALAAYVVRRKRFDFRRDEVYLLAPAAAAAVWFGLFFKAQVGVRYVLFAVPPLLVFCGSLLKGWEGFGPWRRAALLLLPLWQAASVLSWYPHFLPYFNELIMDRTRCYRVLADSNIDWGQGEWYLRRYMKAHPGAVVNPGGPTAGRVLVGVNLLTGVFQPERYRWLRENFEPVGSVAHTYLVYEIPPSALARIARGEGGGATPAPVSRAPRSTAPGGRPPR
;
A
#
# COMPACT_ATOMS: atom_id res chain seq x y z
N ILE A 1 28.68 21.40 -1.51
CA ILE A 1 28.56 22.04 -2.83
C ILE A 1 28.69 20.99 -3.95
N PHE A 2 29.74 20.16 -4.02
CA PHE A 2 29.96 19.16 -5.08
C PHE A 2 28.75 18.27 -5.34
N PHE A 3 28.18 17.64 -4.30
CA PHE A 3 26.99 16.77 -4.45
C PHE A 3 25.78 17.53 -5.02
N ILE A 4 25.52 18.74 -4.56
CA ILE A 4 24.41 19.56 -5.06
C ILE A 4 24.61 19.87 -6.55
N SER A 5 25.81 20.28 -6.94
CA SER A 5 26.13 20.62 -8.34
C SER A 5 26.00 19.40 -9.26
N VAL A 6 26.51 18.23 -8.84
CA VAL A 6 26.39 16.97 -9.61
C VAL A 6 24.93 16.53 -9.71
N SER A 7 24.20 16.57 -8.61
CA SER A 7 22.76 16.19 -8.61
C SER A 7 21.95 17.13 -9.51
N SER A 8 22.18 18.45 -9.44
CA SER A 8 21.49 19.40 -10.31
C SER A 8 21.83 19.18 -11.79
N ALA A 9 23.08 18.87 -12.12
CA ALA A 9 23.50 18.58 -13.50
C ALA A 9 22.83 17.27 -14.02
N VAL A 10 22.79 16.23 -13.20
CA VAL A 10 22.13 14.95 -13.56
C VAL A 10 20.61 15.15 -13.78
N ILE A 11 19.96 15.89 -12.88
CA ILE A 11 18.53 16.21 -13.01
C ILE A 11 18.31 17.03 -14.30
N ALA A 12 19.12 18.10 -14.52
CA ALA A 12 18.97 18.93 -15.70
C ALA A 12 19.19 18.14 -17.00
N ALA A 13 20.16 17.23 -17.04
CA ALA A 13 20.41 16.36 -18.18
C ALA A 13 19.23 15.40 -18.42
N GLY A 14 18.63 14.82 -17.35
CA GLY A 14 17.47 13.95 -17.45
C GLY A 14 16.24 14.63 -18.06
N PHE A 15 16.11 15.95 -17.89
CA PHE A 15 15.05 16.77 -18.48
C PHE A 15 15.54 17.58 -19.71
N LEU A 16 16.67 17.20 -20.32
CA LEU A 16 17.24 17.86 -21.50
C LEU A 16 17.41 19.38 -21.30
N PHE A 17 17.69 19.80 -20.06
CA PHE A 17 17.86 21.21 -19.65
C PHE A 17 16.62 22.09 -19.89
N GLU A 18 15.43 21.53 -20.05
CA GLU A 18 14.22 22.29 -20.35
C GLU A 18 13.94 23.36 -19.27
N GLY A 19 14.01 24.63 -19.66
CA GLY A 19 13.78 25.78 -18.77
C GLY A 19 14.80 25.92 -17.64
N ALA A 20 15.97 25.28 -17.70
CA ALA A 20 17.05 25.50 -16.75
C ALA A 20 17.55 26.95 -16.84
N GLY A 21 17.86 27.55 -15.71
CA GLY A 21 18.21 28.97 -15.63
C GLY A 21 17.04 29.93 -15.45
N ARG A 22 15.81 29.42 -15.42
CA ARG A 22 14.64 30.24 -15.10
C ARG A 22 14.68 30.65 -13.62
N PRO A 23 14.54 31.95 -13.29
CA PRO A 23 14.59 32.44 -11.92
C PRO A 23 13.33 31.99 -11.13
N LEU A 24 13.47 31.90 -9.80
CA LEU A 24 12.42 31.40 -8.91
C LEU A 24 11.17 32.31 -8.96
N ASP A 25 11.35 33.62 -9.10
CA ASP A 25 10.24 34.57 -9.16
C ASP A 25 9.42 34.50 -10.47
N ALA A 26 9.93 33.86 -11.49
CA ALA A 26 9.26 33.64 -12.77
C ALA A 26 8.34 32.40 -12.77
N TYR A 27 8.29 31.64 -11.68
CA TYR A 27 7.38 30.49 -11.54
C TYR A 27 6.04 30.90 -10.93
N ASP A 28 4.95 30.25 -11.37
CA ASP A 28 3.62 30.34 -10.75
C ASP A 28 3.37 29.10 -9.89
N PHE A 29 3.88 29.16 -8.63
CA PHE A 29 3.71 28.06 -7.69
C PHE A 29 2.30 28.03 -7.11
N ARG A 30 1.73 26.81 -7.06
CA ARG A 30 0.40 26.54 -6.53
C ARG A 30 0.42 26.07 -5.09
N SER A 31 1.49 25.38 -4.67
CA SER A 31 1.65 24.92 -3.28
C SER A 31 1.91 26.10 -2.32
N SER A 32 1.53 25.92 -1.06
CA SER A 32 1.83 26.90 0.00
C SER A 32 3.33 27.02 0.22
N LEU A 33 4.05 25.89 0.13
CA LEU A 33 5.51 25.86 0.27
C LEU A 33 6.20 26.61 -0.86
N GLY A 34 5.82 26.36 -2.12
CA GLY A 34 6.38 27.05 -3.29
C GLY A 34 6.20 28.56 -3.20
N ARG A 35 4.99 29.03 -2.89
CA ARG A 35 4.72 30.46 -2.67
C ARG A 35 5.49 31.04 -1.50
N ALA A 36 5.63 30.32 -0.39
CA ALA A 36 6.40 30.77 0.76
C ALA A 36 7.90 30.88 0.44
N LEU A 37 8.44 29.95 -0.35
CA LEU A 37 9.82 30.02 -0.83
C LEU A 37 10.06 31.25 -1.73
N GLN A 38 9.17 31.52 -2.68
CA GLN A 38 9.22 32.73 -3.50
C GLN A 38 9.20 34.00 -2.66
N ALA A 39 8.25 34.10 -1.74
CA ALA A 39 8.11 35.28 -0.87
C ALA A 39 9.35 35.53 0.00
N ARG A 40 10.00 34.45 0.50
CA ARG A 40 11.19 34.56 1.34
C ARG A 40 12.49 34.77 0.55
N ALA A 41 12.53 34.40 -0.70
CA ALA A 41 13.72 34.51 -1.52
C ALA A 41 14.11 35.96 -1.78
N GLY A 42 13.17 36.91 -1.81
CA GLY A 42 13.40 38.29 -2.04
C GLY A 42 14.26 38.52 -3.33
N PRO A 43 15.35 39.33 -3.27
CA PRO A 43 16.21 39.54 -4.43
C PRO A 43 16.89 38.27 -4.97
N LEU A 44 17.11 37.27 -4.13
CA LEU A 44 17.69 35.99 -4.55
C LEU A 44 16.75 35.19 -5.48
N GLY A 45 15.45 35.46 -5.44
CA GLY A 45 14.46 34.86 -6.35
C GLY A 45 14.71 35.18 -7.83
N ARG A 46 15.47 36.22 -8.12
CA ARG A 46 15.85 36.61 -9.49
C ARG A 46 17.08 35.89 -10.04
N LEU A 47 17.76 35.14 -9.19
CA LEU A 47 18.92 34.38 -9.64
C LEU A 47 18.52 33.19 -10.49
N PRO A 48 19.23 32.86 -11.57
CA PRO A 48 18.96 31.70 -12.39
C PRO A 48 19.13 30.42 -11.60
N LEU A 49 18.12 29.56 -11.60
CA LEU A 49 18.18 28.26 -10.95
C LEU A 49 18.75 27.21 -11.91
N PRO A 50 19.72 26.39 -11.47
CA PRO A 50 20.31 25.34 -12.30
C PRO A 50 19.46 24.09 -12.37
N LEU A 51 18.14 24.25 -12.30
CA LEU A 51 17.14 23.14 -12.28
C LEU A 51 16.15 23.35 -13.43
N PRO A 52 15.73 22.25 -14.09
CA PRO A 52 14.76 22.32 -15.17
C PRO A 52 13.36 22.69 -14.65
N SER A 53 12.64 23.48 -15.45
CA SER A 53 11.28 23.93 -15.08
C SER A 53 10.29 22.78 -14.80
N PRO A 54 10.24 21.69 -15.60
CA PRO A 54 9.34 20.58 -15.32
C PRO A 54 9.62 19.89 -13.99
N TYR A 55 10.88 19.83 -13.56
CA TYR A 55 11.25 19.25 -12.27
C TYR A 55 10.70 20.08 -11.10
N LEU A 56 10.90 21.42 -11.14
CA LEU A 56 10.39 22.31 -10.08
C LEU A 56 8.86 22.37 -10.06
N GLN A 57 8.21 22.41 -11.22
CA GLN A 57 6.77 22.38 -11.33
C GLN A 57 6.19 21.04 -10.85
N GLY A 58 6.88 19.92 -11.11
CA GLY A 58 6.50 18.60 -10.61
C GLY A 58 6.57 18.51 -9.08
N LEU A 59 7.60 19.10 -8.47
CA LEU A 59 7.70 19.20 -7.01
C LEU A 59 6.58 20.07 -6.43
N ASP A 60 6.29 21.22 -7.02
CA ASP A 60 5.21 22.10 -6.59
C ASP A 60 3.85 21.41 -6.70
N TRP A 61 3.59 20.72 -7.81
CA TRP A 61 2.37 19.95 -8.00
C TRP A 61 2.24 18.82 -6.98
N SER A 62 3.32 18.09 -6.71
CA SER A 62 3.33 17.03 -5.69
C SER A 62 3.04 17.59 -4.31
N GLN A 63 3.60 18.75 -3.99
CA GLN A 63 3.38 19.42 -2.72
C GLN A 63 1.93 19.93 -2.59
N GLN A 64 1.41 20.56 -3.65
CA GLN A 64 0.00 20.98 -3.69
C GLN A 64 -0.94 19.77 -3.50
N TYR A 65 -0.68 18.66 -4.22
CA TYR A 65 -1.48 17.45 -4.10
C TYR A 65 -1.51 16.91 -2.67
N GLU A 66 -0.37 16.95 -1.96
CA GLU A 66 -0.28 16.56 -0.54
C GLU A 66 -1.05 17.55 0.35
N GLU A 67 -0.97 18.85 0.10
CA GLU A 67 -1.72 19.88 0.83
C GLU A 67 -3.24 19.69 0.67
N ASP A 68 -3.69 19.27 -0.51
CA ASP A 68 -5.07 18.93 -0.81
C ASP A 68 -5.52 17.59 -0.22
N GLY A 69 -4.66 16.93 0.54
CA GLY A 69 -4.92 15.66 1.22
C GLY A 69 -4.40 14.43 0.50
N GLY A 70 -3.66 14.59 -0.62
CA GLY A 70 -2.85 13.55 -1.26
C GLY A 70 -3.60 12.36 -1.84
N VAL A 71 -4.92 12.46 -2.02
CA VAL A 71 -5.78 11.36 -2.48
C VAL A 71 -6.95 11.84 -3.33
N SER A 72 -7.41 10.99 -4.24
CA SER A 72 -8.58 11.27 -5.08
C SER A 72 -9.91 10.93 -4.42
N GLY A 73 -9.89 10.19 -3.31
CA GLY A 73 -11.09 9.72 -2.59
C GLY A 73 -10.94 9.85 -1.08
N ASN A 74 -11.74 9.08 -0.36
CA ASN A 74 -11.65 9.00 1.09
C ASN A 74 -10.49 8.10 1.52
N LEU A 75 -9.93 8.38 2.69
CA LEU A 75 -8.99 7.51 3.37
C LEU A 75 -9.74 6.33 3.99
N TYR A 76 -9.10 5.15 3.98
CA TYR A 76 -9.73 3.93 4.49
C TYR A 76 -8.79 3.14 5.42
N LEU A 77 -9.30 2.77 6.59
CA LEU A 77 -8.61 1.89 7.53
C LEU A 77 -9.62 1.16 8.41
N PHE A 78 -9.51 -0.17 8.53
CA PHE A 78 -10.34 -1.04 9.38
C PHE A 78 -11.86 -0.81 9.20
N GLY A 79 -12.32 -0.74 7.95
CA GLY A 79 -13.73 -0.52 7.65
C GLY A 79 -14.23 0.92 7.87
N ARG A 80 -13.36 1.83 8.29
CA ARG A 80 -13.70 3.23 8.53
C ARG A 80 -13.22 4.11 7.39
N LEU A 81 -14.06 5.06 7.03
CA LEU A 81 -13.75 6.10 6.05
C LEU A 81 -13.48 7.42 6.76
N ARG A 82 -12.51 8.18 6.25
CA ARG A 82 -12.28 9.57 6.60
C ARG A 82 -12.14 10.40 5.34
N PRO A 83 -12.61 11.65 5.33
CA PRO A 83 -12.41 12.52 4.19
C PRO A 83 -10.91 12.78 3.96
N LYS A 84 -10.56 13.10 2.72
CA LYS A 84 -9.20 13.53 2.37
C LYS A 84 -8.73 14.65 3.30
N GLY A 85 -7.45 14.64 3.65
CA GLY A 85 -6.88 15.62 4.58
C GLY A 85 -7.08 15.31 6.08
N SER A 86 -7.85 14.26 6.43
CA SER A 86 -8.09 13.81 7.82
C SER A 86 -7.44 12.45 8.08
N PRO A 87 -6.11 12.38 8.26
CA PRO A 87 -5.38 11.12 8.34
C PRO A 87 -5.75 10.26 9.54
N PHE A 88 -5.59 8.95 9.40
CA PHE A 88 -5.63 8.01 10.51
C PHE A 88 -4.28 7.98 11.24
N ALA A 89 -4.30 8.09 12.55
CA ALA A 89 -3.08 7.91 13.34
C ALA A 89 -2.53 6.49 13.15
N GLY A 90 -1.24 6.39 12.85
CA GLY A 90 -0.57 5.10 12.73
C GLY A 90 -0.91 4.29 11.48
N TYR A 91 -1.55 4.86 10.46
CA TYR A 91 -1.91 4.15 9.23
C TYR A 91 -0.75 3.32 8.66
N TYR A 92 0.43 3.90 8.54
CA TYR A 92 1.60 3.24 7.96
C TYR A 92 2.16 2.13 8.84
N PHE A 93 1.99 2.21 10.18
CA PHE A 93 2.32 1.08 11.05
C PHE A 93 1.41 -0.11 10.78
N TYR A 94 0.09 0.13 10.64
CA TYR A 94 -0.84 -0.93 10.28
C TYR A 94 -0.57 -1.44 8.86
N ALA A 95 -0.29 -0.57 7.90
CA ALA A 95 0.06 -0.98 6.56
C ALA A 95 1.30 -1.90 6.55
N LEU A 96 2.37 -1.54 7.24
CA LEU A 96 3.56 -2.39 7.39
C LEU A 96 3.26 -3.68 8.15
N LEU A 97 2.48 -3.61 9.24
CA LEU A 97 2.11 -4.77 10.04
C LEU A 97 1.43 -5.86 9.20
N PHE A 98 0.53 -5.48 8.30
CA PHE A 98 -0.23 -6.44 7.48
C PHE A 98 0.39 -6.73 6.12
N LYS A 99 1.22 -5.84 5.57
CA LYS A 99 1.80 -5.96 4.22
C LYS A 99 3.22 -6.50 4.21
N VAL A 100 3.96 -6.42 5.32
CA VAL A 100 5.29 -7.02 5.42
C VAL A 100 5.15 -8.47 5.90
N PRO A 101 5.83 -9.46 5.27
CA PRO A 101 5.80 -10.86 5.70
C PRO A 101 6.17 -11.02 7.18
N LEU A 102 5.45 -11.87 7.91
CA LEU A 102 5.71 -12.08 9.35
C LEU A 102 7.13 -12.61 9.61
N ALA A 103 7.69 -13.38 8.69
CA ALA A 103 9.08 -13.84 8.78
C ALA A 103 10.07 -12.66 8.83
N VAL A 104 9.83 -11.61 8.03
CA VAL A 104 10.65 -10.37 8.03
C VAL A 104 10.47 -9.61 9.34
N GLN A 105 9.24 -9.48 9.82
CA GLN A 105 8.95 -8.83 11.11
C GLN A 105 9.61 -9.59 12.26
N ALA A 106 9.52 -10.93 12.28
CA ALA A 106 10.20 -11.77 13.28
C ALA A 106 11.72 -11.61 13.23
N ALA A 107 12.32 -11.58 12.03
CA ALA A 107 13.73 -11.31 11.86
C ALA A 107 14.13 -9.93 12.39
N LEU A 108 13.34 -8.90 12.10
CA LEU A 108 13.59 -7.53 12.59
C LEU A 108 13.54 -7.46 14.12
N TRP A 109 12.50 -8.02 14.73
CA TRP A 109 12.38 -8.03 16.19
C TRP A 109 13.51 -8.83 16.86
N ALA A 110 13.88 -9.98 16.27
CA ALA A 110 15.01 -10.77 16.75
C ALA A 110 16.35 -10.00 16.63
N ALA A 111 16.55 -9.26 15.52
CA ALA A 111 17.73 -8.43 15.31
C ALA A 111 17.80 -7.28 16.32
N LEU A 112 16.69 -6.58 16.55
CA LEU A 112 16.57 -5.51 17.55
C LEU A 112 16.84 -6.04 18.96
N ALA A 113 16.25 -7.17 19.33
CA ALA A 113 16.50 -7.81 20.62
C ALA A 113 17.97 -8.22 20.79
N ALA A 114 18.56 -8.85 19.76
CA ALA A 114 19.98 -9.22 19.76
C ALA A 114 20.89 -7.98 19.85
N TYR A 115 20.50 -6.88 19.20
CA TYR A 115 21.21 -5.61 19.27
C TYR A 115 21.20 -5.04 20.68
N VAL A 116 20.04 -4.96 21.33
CA VAL A 116 19.91 -4.45 22.71
C VAL A 116 20.73 -5.28 23.68
N VAL A 117 20.65 -6.62 23.59
CA VAL A 117 21.40 -7.54 24.47
C VAL A 117 22.92 -7.48 24.24
N ARG A 118 23.34 -7.29 22.98
CA ARG A 118 24.74 -7.35 22.56
C ARG A 118 25.34 -6.00 22.22
N ARG A 119 24.73 -4.90 22.65
CA ARG A 119 25.11 -3.53 22.27
C ARG A 119 26.61 -3.20 22.42
N LYS A 120 27.33 -3.88 23.33
CA LYS A 120 28.79 -3.73 23.48
C LYS A 120 29.59 -4.22 22.27
N ARG A 121 28.98 -5.00 21.36
CA ARG A 121 29.61 -5.54 20.16
C ARG A 121 29.28 -4.77 18.88
N PHE A 122 28.46 -3.72 18.99
CA PHE A 122 28.03 -2.90 17.88
C PHE A 122 28.52 -1.46 18.09
N ASP A 123 29.04 -0.87 17.05
CA ASP A 123 29.31 0.57 17.03
C ASP A 123 28.16 1.28 16.33
N PHE A 124 27.10 1.61 17.08
CA PHE A 124 25.89 2.23 16.56
C PHE A 124 26.19 3.47 15.72
N ARG A 125 27.17 4.29 16.12
CA ARG A 125 27.47 5.55 15.44
C ARG A 125 28.16 5.32 14.09
N ARG A 126 28.85 4.18 13.91
CA ARG A 126 29.58 3.90 12.67
C ARG A 126 28.76 3.12 11.66
N ASP A 127 27.97 2.15 12.13
CA ASP A 127 27.37 1.15 11.26
C ASP A 127 25.83 1.24 11.26
N GLU A 128 25.19 0.97 12.40
CA GLU A 128 23.75 0.74 12.46
C GLU A 128 22.91 2.02 12.31
N VAL A 129 23.46 3.17 12.67
CA VAL A 129 22.78 4.47 12.55
C VAL A 129 22.35 4.76 11.10
N TYR A 130 23.18 4.39 10.11
CA TYR A 130 22.90 4.63 8.70
C TYR A 130 21.76 3.75 8.17
N LEU A 131 21.50 2.62 8.82
CA LEU A 131 20.39 1.73 8.49
C LEU A 131 19.10 2.09 9.24
N LEU A 132 19.23 2.40 10.53
CA LEU A 132 18.06 2.61 11.40
C LEU A 132 17.54 4.05 11.38
N ALA A 133 18.40 5.06 11.22
CA ALA A 133 17.98 6.46 11.24
C ALA A 133 17.04 6.82 10.07
N PRO A 134 17.29 6.43 8.80
CA PRO A 134 16.36 6.68 7.72
C PRO A 134 15.00 6.00 7.94
N ALA A 135 15.00 4.75 8.44
CA ALA A 135 13.76 4.03 8.73
C ALA A 135 12.99 4.68 9.89
N ALA A 136 13.68 5.13 10.95
CA ALA A 136 13.06 5.85 12.06
C ALA A 136 12.51 7.21 11.61
N ALA A 137 13.27 7.97 10.81
CA ALA A 137 12.82 9.24 10.25
C ALA A 137 11.57 9.04 9.37
N ALA A 138 11.57 7.99 8.53
CA ALA A 138 10.40 7.63 7.76
C ALA A 138 9.19 7.29 8.64
N ALA A 139 9.38 6.47 9.68
CA ALA A 139 8.31 6.11 10.60
C ALA A 139 7.69 7.35 11.28
N VAL A 140 8.52 8.31 11.71
CA VAL A 140 8.06 9.57 12.31
C VAL A 140 7.34 10.42 11.27
N TRP A 141 7.94 10.66 10.12
CA TRP A 141 7.35 11.52 9.09
C TRP A 141 6.02 10.98 8.59
N PHE A 142 6.01 9.73 8.11
CA PHE A 142 4.78 9.12 7.57
C PHE A 142 3.76 8.78 8.65
N GLY A 143 4.19 8.49 9.87
CA GLY A 143 3.29 8.23 10.99
C GLY A 143 2.56 9.45 11.52
N LEU A 144 3.18 10.63 11.48
CA LEU A 144 2.68 11.84 12.15
C LEU A 144 2.27 12.96 11.20
N PHE A 145 2.97 13.13 10.08
CA PHE A 145 2.83 14.31 9.22
C PHE A 145 2.19 14.03 7.87
N PHE A 146 2.41 12.85 7.30
CA PHE A 146 1.99 12.54 5.94
C PHE A 146 0.50 12.22 5.86
N LYS A 147 -0.22 12.92 4.95
CA LYS A 147 -1.67 12.85 4.84
C LYS A 147 -2.17 11.88 3.77
N ALA A 148 -1.37 11.60 2.74
CA ALA A 148 -1.73 10.73 1.63
C ALA A 148 -1.67 9.24 2.02
N GLN A 149 -2.70 8.74 2.69
CA GLN A 149 -2.75 7.38 3.24
C GLN A 149 -3.44 6.41 2.27
N VAL A 150 -2.85 6.18 1.10
CA VAL A 150 -3.43 5.33 0.05
C VAL A 150 -2.70 4.01 -0.16
N GLY A 151 -1.48 3.82 0.38
CA GLY A 151 -0.77 2.56 0.20
C GLY A 151 0.58 2.49 0.92
N VAL A 152 1.02 1.26 1.21
CA VAL A 152 2.31 0.96 1.85
C VAL A 152 3.52 1.43 1.04
N ARG A 153 3.34 1.67 -0.27
CA ARG A 153 4.43 2.07 -1.20
C ARG A 153 5.21 3.30 -0.73
N TYR A 154 4.57 4.22 -0.03
CA TYR A 154 5.23 5.45 0.45
C TYR A 154 6.29 5.19 1.53
N VAL A 155 6.22 4.07 2.21
CA VAL A 155 7.18 3.69 3.27
C VAL A 155 8.07 2.50 2.88
N LEU A 156 7.93 1.98 1.66
CA LEU A 156 8.72 0.82 1.21
C LEU A 156 10.23 1.09 1.19
N PHE A 157 10.66 2.33 0.97
CA PHE A 157 12.09 2.68 0.98
C PHE A 157 12.76 2.44 2.36
N ALA A 158 11.98 2.39 3.43
CA ALA A 158 12.49 2.07 4.77
C ALA A 158 12.73 0.55 4.97
N VAL A 159 12.13 -0.30 4.15
CA VAL A 159 12.22 -1.77 4.31
C VAL A 159 13.61 -2.32 3.96
N PRO A 160 14.26 -1.95 2.83
CA PRO A 160 15.59 -2.46 2.50
C PRO A 160 16.66 -2.22 3.57
N PRO A 161 16.84 -1.02 4.16
CA PRO A 161 17.77 -0.83 5.26
C PRO A 161 17.48 -1.73 6.47
N LEU A 162 16.19 -1.95 6.80
CA LEU A 162 15.80 -2.84 7.88
C LEU A 162 16.12 -4.31 7.57
N LEU A 163 15.99 -4.74 6.31
CA LEU A 163 16.41 -6.08 5.89
C LEU A 163 17.94 -6.27 6.01
N VAL A 164 18.71 -5.27 5.61
CA VAL A 164 20.18 -5.28 5.81
C VAL A 164 20.50 -5.38 7.28
N PHE A 165 19.83 -4.63 8.14
CA PHE A 165 20.00 -4.72 9.59
C PHE A 165 19.67 -6.11 10.13
N CYS A 166 18.66 -6.81 9.59
CA CYS A 166 18.36 -8.20 9.95
C CYS A 166 19.54 -9.15 9.67
N GLY A 167 20.40 -8.83 8.69
CA GLY A 167 21.64 -9.57 8.43
C GLY A 167 22.58 -9.63 9.62
N SER A 168 22.46 -8.73 10.60
CA SER A 168 23.21 -8.78 11.87
C SER A 168 22.96 -10.05 12.67
N LEU A 169 21.84 -10.74 12.44
CA LEU A 169 21.54 -12.05 13.06
C LEU A 169 22.55 -13.13 12.65
N LEU A 170 23.21 -12.97 11.51
CA LEU A 170 24.19 -13.91 10.99
C LEU A 170 25.60 -13.68 11.55
N LYS A 171 25.83 -12.58 12.29
CA LYS A 171 27.14 -12.30 12.92
C LYS A 171 27.53 -13.45 13.88
N GLY A 172 28.65 -14.09 13.59
CA GLY A 172 29.14 -15.22 14.34
C GLY A 172 28.53 -16.58 13.96
N TRP A 173 28.08 -16.72 12.72
CA TRP A 173 27.46 -17.92 12.17
C TRP A 173 28.23 -19.22 12.44
N GLU A 174 29.57 -19.17 12.36
CA GLU A 174 30.44 -20.33 12.58
C GLU A 174 30.28 -20.94 13.98
N GLY A 175 30.06 -20.09 15.00
CA GLY A 175 29.83 -20.49 16.37
C GLY A 175 28.38 -20.87 16.72
N PHE A 176 27.45 -20.89 15.74
CA PHE A 176 26.05 -21.20 16.02
C PHE A 176 25.82 -22.71 16.11
N GLY A 177 25.06 -23.12 17.12
CA GLY A 177 24.53 -24.48 17.19
C GLY A 177 23.52 -24.78 16.07
N PRO A 178 23.24 -26.06 15.81
CA PRO A 178 22.42 -26.51 14.69
C PRO A 178 21.01 -25.92 14.73
N TRP A 179 20.38 -25.83 15.87
CA TRP A 179 19.02 -25.27 16.03
C TRP A 179 18.94 -23.79 15.65
N ARG A 180 19.95 -23.00 16.02
CA ARG A 180 20.00 -21.59 15.66
C ARG A 180 20.20 -21.40 14.16
N ARG A 181 21.06 -22.20 13.54
CA ARG A 181 21.26 -22.20 12.09
C ARG A 181 19.97 -22.57 11.36
N ALA A 182 19.31 -23.65 11.82
CA ALA A 182 18.03 -24.07 11.27
C ALA A 182 16.96 -22.97 11.38
N ALA A 183 16.81 -22.34 12.54
CA ALA A 183 15.84 -21.25 12.73
C ALA A 183 16.10 -20.07 11.80
N LEU A 184 17.35 -19.66 11.60
CA LEU A 184 17.71 -18.57 10.69
C LEU A 184 17.49 -18.93 9.21
N LEU A 185 17.69 -20.20 8.83
CA LEU A 185 17.41 -20.69 7.46
C LEU A 185 15.91 -20.85 7.21
N LEU A 186 15.11 -21.15 8.23
CA LEU A 186 13.65 -21.24 8.10
C LEU A 186 12.99 -19.89 7.84
N LEU A 187 13.55 -18.76 8.29
CA LEU A 187 12.98 -17.44 8.07
C LEU A 187 12.82 -17.10 6.57
N PRO A 188 13.86 -17.18 5.72
CA PRO A 188 13.72 -16.91 4.29
C PRO A 188 12.81 -17.93 3.58
N LEU A 189 12.80 -19.19 4.02
CA LEU A 189 11.89 -20.20 3.48
C LEU A 189 10.44 -19.88 3.82
N TRP A 190 10.15 -19.47 5.05
CA TRP A 190 8.84 -18.99 5.45
C TRP A 190 8.43 -17.77 4.64
N GLN A 191 9.31 -16.77 4.52
CA GLN A 191 9.05 -15.60 3.70
C GLN A 191 8.70 -15.97 2.25
N ALA A 192 9.49 -16.86 1.64
CA ALA A 192 9.25 -17.32 0.28
C ALA A 192 7.89 -18.03 0.17
N ALA A 193 7.58 -18.95 1.06
CA ALA A 193 6.30 -19.66 1.08
C ALA A 193 5.12 -18.69 1.24
N SER A 194 5.22 -17.72 2.16
CA SER A 194 4.21 -16.70 2.39
C SER A 194 3.93 -15.90 1.12
N VAL A 195 4.96 -15.32 0.52
CA VAL A 195 4.81 -14.46 -0.67
C VAL A 195 4.37 -15.28 -1.89
N LEU A 196 5.01 -16.43 -2.14
CA LEU A 196 4.68 -17.28 -3.30
C LEU A 196 3.26 -17.87 -3.22
N SER A 197 2.69 -18.01 -2.03
CA SER A 197 1.30 -18.43 -1.86
C SER A 197 0.28 -17.47 -2.49
N TRP A 198 0.70 -16.23 -2.81
CA TRP A 198 -0.11 -15.22 -3.48
C TRP A 198 0.13 -15.16 -5.00
N TYR A 199 1.01 -16.00 -5.53
CA TYR A 199 1.26 -16.04 -6.97
C TYR A 199 -0.03 -16.31 -7.75
N PRO A 200 -0.31 -15.58 -8.84
CA PRO A 200 0.47 -14.49 -9.44
C PRO A 200 0.08 -13.08 -8.94
N HIS A 201 -0.68 -12.96 -7.87
CA HIS A 201 -1.30 -11.71 -7.38
C HIS A 201 -0.51 -11.13 -6.20
N PHE A 202 0.68 -10.57 -6.44
CA PHE A 202 1.53 -10.06 -5.35
C PHE A 202 1.11 -8.71 -4.80
N LEU A 203 0.47 -7.84 -5.58
CA LEU A 203 0.06 -6.52 -5.11
C LEU A 203 -0.94 -6.59 -3.96
N PRO A 204 -2.03 -7.39 -4.03
CA PRO A 204 -2.96 -7.57 -2.91
C PRO A 204 -2.43 -8.45 -1.78
N TYR A 205 -1.11 -8.73 -1.72
CA TYR A 205 -0.52 -9.51 -0.65
C TYR A 205 -0.86 -8.95 0.74
N PHE A 206 -1.26 -9.83 1.63
CA PHE A 206 -1.30 -9.63 3.07
C PHE A 206 -0.63 -10.82 3.76
N ASN A 207 0.01 -10.57 4.88
CA ASN A 207 0.63 -11.63 5.64
C ASN A 207 -0.39 -12.50 6.39
N GLU A 208 0.10 -13.48 7.12
CA GLU A 208 -0.69 -14.54 7.76
C GLU A 208 -1.58 -14.04 8.92
N LEU A 209 -1.45 -12.78 9.35
CA LEU A 209 -2.40 -12.17 10.30
C LEU A 209 -3.82 -12.12 9.72
N ILE A 210 -3.94 -12.12 8.40
CA ILE A 210 -5.23 -12.25 7.71
C ILE A 210 -5.35 -13.67 7.15
N MET A 211 -6.00 -14.52 7.92
CA MET A 211 -6.22 -15.93 7.55
C MET A 211 -7.15 -16.09 6.36
N ASP A 212 -8.16 -15.23 6.23
CA ASP A 212 -9.12 -15.22 5.12
C ASP A 212 -8.82 -14.09 4.14
N ARG A 213 -8.25 -14.44 2.99
CA ARG A 213 -7.86 -13.48 1.95
C ARG A 213 -9.02 -12.68 1.36
N THR A 214 -10.23 -13.18 1.45
CA THR A 214 -11.43 -12.44 1.00
C THR A 214 -11.75 -11.27 1.92
N ARG A 215 -11.14 -11.20 3.11
CA ARG A 215 -11.37 -10.17 4.12
C ARG A 215 -10.26 -9.11 4.19
N CYS A 216 -9.24 -9.18 3.33
CA CYS A 216 -8.16 -8.17 3.30
C CYS A 216 -8.69 -6.73 3.20
N TYR A 217 -9.77 -6.55 2.42
CA TYR A 217 -10.43 -5.25 2.26
C TYR A 217 -10.98 -4.67 3.56
N ARG A 218 -11.19 -5.47 4.59
CA ARG A 218 -11.66 -4.98 5.90
C ARG A 218 -10.57 -4.26 6.69
N VAL A 219 -9.32 -4.44 6.30
CA VAL A 219 -8.16 -3.82 6.95
C VAL A 219 -7.68 -2.61 6.16
N LEU A 220 -7.34 -2.81 4.91
CA LEU A 220 -6.81 -1.79 4.00
C LEU A 220 -7.54 -1.87 2.66
N ALA A 221 -7.59 -0.76 1.95
CA ALA A 221 -8.14 -0.67 0.60
C ALA A 221 -7.21 0.18 -0.28
N ASP A 222 -7.75 0.73 -1.37
CA ASP A 222 -7.04 1.56 -2.33
C ASP A 222 -5.82 0.83 -2.93
N SER A 223 -4.75 1.52 -3.14
CA SER A 223 -3.53 1.01 -3.78
C SER A 223 -2.80 -0.08 -2.98
N ASN A 224 -3.26 -0.43 -1.77
CA ASN A 224 -2.81 -1.64 -1.08
C ASN A 224 -3.32 -2.92 -1.72
N ILE A 225 -4.44 -2.87 -2.47
CA ILE A 225 -5.09 -4.05 -3.02
C ILE A 225 -5.26 -3.94 -4.53
N ASP A 226 -5.69 -2.79 -5.05
CA ASP A 226 -6.09 -2.66 -6.45
C ASP A 226 -5.53 -1.41 -7.12
N TRP A 227 -4.87 -1.66 -8.26
CA TRP A 227 -4.36 -0.70 -9.23
C TRP A 227 -4.85 -1.01 -10.65
N GLY A 228 -5.96 -1.74 -10.78
CA GLY A 228 -6.48 -2.20 -12.07
C GLY A 228 -5.83 -3.51 -12.59
N GLN A 229 -4.89 -4.10 -11.85
CA GLN A 229 -4.19 -5.33 -12.27
C GLN A 229 -5.10 -6.56 -12.36
N GLY A 230 -6.29 -6.52 -11.75
CA GLY A 230 -7.27 -7.62 -11.74
C GLY A 230 -8.13 -7.72 -13.00
N GLU A 231 -8.09 -6.75 -13.90
CA GLU A 231 -9.06 -6.60 -14.98
C GLU A 231 -9.00 -7.73 -16.02
N TRP A 232 -7.80 -8.23 -16.33
CA TRP A 232 -7.65 -9.38 -17.22
C TRP A 232 -8.33 -10.64 -16.65
N TYR A 233 -8.16 -10.89 -15.34
CA TYR A 233 -8.79 -12.02 -14.64
C TYR A 233 -10.30 -11.84 -14.53
N LEU A 234 -10.77 -10.61 -14.33
CA LEU A 234 -12.20 -10.29 -14.35
C LEU A 234 -12.81 -10.63 -15.72
N ARG A 235 -12.21 -10.18 -16.83
CA ARG A 235 -12.69 -10.49 -18.18
C ARG A 235 -12.76 -12.00 -18.43
N ARG A 236 -11.76 -12.75 -17.97
CA ARG A 236 -11.75 -14.21 -18.08
C ARG A 236 -12.87 -14.85 -17.24
N TYR A 237 -13.06 -14.36 -16.01
CA TYR A 237 -14.12 -14.81 -15.11
C TYR A 237 -15.51 -14.58 -15.73
N MET A 238 -15.76 -13.40 -16.28
CA MET A 238 -17.03 -13.03 -16.92
C MET A 238 -17.37 -13.90 -18.14
N LYS A 239 -16.36 -14.30 -18.92
CA LYS A 239 -16.56 -15.28 -20.03
C LYS A 239 -17.05 -16.63 -19.51
N ALA A 240 -16.60 -17.06 -18.35
CA ALA A 240 -17.03 -18.32 -17.74
C ALA A 240 -18.37 -18.19 -16.98
N HIS A 241 -18.81 -16.98 -16.67
CA HIS A 241 -20.02 -16.70 -15.89
C HIS A 241 -20.84 -15.58 -16.55
N PRO A 242 -21.48 -15.82 -17.71
CA PRO A 242 -22.14 -14.77 -18.51
C PRO A 242 -23.32 -14.10 -17.79
N GLY A 243 -23.89 -14.74 -16.74
CA GLY A 243 -24.95 -14.16 -15.91
C GLY A 243 -24.46 -13.30 -14.74
N ALA A 244 -23.15 -13.16 -14.54
CA ALA A 244 -22.60 -12.34 -13.47
C ALA A 244 -22.63 -10.85 -13.82
N VAL A 245 -22.87 -10.00 -12.83
CA VAL A 245 -22.95 -8.54 -13.01
C VAL A 245 -21.77 -7.88 -12.29
N VAL A 246 -21.06 -7.01 -12.99
CA VAL A 246 -19.90 -6.29 -12.42
C VAL A 246 -20.29 -4.87 -12.07
N ASN A 247 -19.92 -4.46 -10.85
CA ASN A 247 -20.12 -3.11 -10.33
C ASN A 247 -21.55 -2.54 -10.60
N PRO A 248 -22.62 -3.24 -10.20
CA PRO A 248 -23.97 -2.80 -10.47
C PRO A 248 -24.25 -1.39 -9.95
N GLY A 249 -25.18 -0.68 -10.59
CA GLY A 249 -25.58 0.66 -10.19
C GLY A 249 -26.38 0.71 -8.89
N GLY A 250 -26.95 -0.43 -8.46
CA GLY A 250 -27.77 -0.56 -7.25
C GLY A 250 -27.95 -2.01 -6.84
N PRO A 251 -28.85 -2.30 -5.86
CA PRO A 251 -29.13 -3.64 -5.38
C PRO A 251 -29.54 -4.58 -6.51
N THR A 252 -28.80 -5.68 -6.68
CA THR A 252 -28.92 -6.60 -7.80
C THR A 252 -28.84 -8.04 -7.29
N ALA A 253 -29.79 -8.90 -7.70
CA ALA A 253 -29.80 -10.32 -7.37
C ALA A 253 -28.87 -11.13 -8.26
N GLY A 254 -28.51 -12.34 -7.83
CA GLY A 254 -27.65 -13.25 -8.56
C GLY A 254 -26.19 -13.08 -8.21
N ARG A 255 -25.31 -13.46 -9.15
CA ARG A 255 -23.87 -13.37 -8.96
C ARG A 255 -23.39 -11.96 -9.29
N VAL A 256 -22.86 -11.29 -8.27
CA VAL A 256 -22.40 -9.90 -8.34
C VAL A 256 -20.94 -9.82 -8.01
N LEU A 257 -20.17 -9.11 -8.82
CA LEU A 257 -18.76 -8.79 -8.57
C LEU A 257 -18.61 -7.30 -8.32
N VAL A 258 -17.92 -6.93 -7.25
CA VAL A 258 -17.66 -5.51 -6.95
C VAL A 258 -16.19 -5.30 -6.71
N GLY A 259 -15.61 -4.30 -7.37
CA GLY A 259 -14.23 -3.87 -7.15
C GLY A 259 -14.02 -3.40 -5.71
N VAL A 260 -12.91 -3.82 -5.10
CA VAL A 260 -12.62 -3.55 -3.67
C VAL A 260 -12.72 -2.07 -3.33
N ASN A 261 -12.18 -1.18 -4.16
CA ASN A 261 -12.18 0.27 -3.90
C ASN A 261 -13.58 0.89 -3.98
N LEU A 262 -14.45 0.34 -4.82
CA LEU A 262 -15.85 0.73 -4.87
C LEU A 262 -16.62 0.16 -3.67
N LEU A 263 -16.40 -1.12 -3.36
CA LEU A 263 -17.06 -1.78 -2.24
C LEU A 263 -16.77 -1.08 -0.92
N THR A 264 -15.50 -0.74 -0.66
CA THR A 264 -15.08 -0.08 0.59
C THR A 264 -15.56 1.36 0.69
N GLY A 265 -15.99 1.97 -0.41
CA GLY A 265 -16.50 3.33 -0.43
C GLY A 265 -15.43 4.40 -0.48
N VAL A 266 -14.19 4.06 -0.84
CA VAL A 266 -13.10 5.04 -1.02
C VAL A 266 -13.53 6.18 -1.96
N PHE A 267 -14.18 5.86 -3.08
CA PHE A 267 -14.66 6.88 -4.03
C PHE A 267 -16.13 7.24 -3.85
N GLN A 268 -16.99 6.28 -3.55
CA GLN A 268 -18.45 6.45 -3.46
C GLN A 268 -18.99 5.73 -2.21
N PRO A 269 -18.95 6.35 -1.03
CA PRO A 269 -19.25 5.70 0.26
C PRO A 269 -20.59 5.00 0.32
N GLU A 270 -21.63 5.61 -0.23
CA GLU A 270 -23.01 5.14 -0.11
C GLU A 270 -23.41 4.08 -1.14
N ARG A 271 -22.70 4.03 -2.28
CA ARG A 271 -23.12 3.21 -3.45
C ARG A 271 -23.27 1.72 -3.11
N TYR A 272 -22.33 1.13 -2.36
CA TYR A 272 -22.35 -0.28 -2.02
C TYR A 272 -22.57 -0.53 -0.52
N ARG A 273 -23.12 0.44 0.21
CA ARG A 273 -23.46 0.28 1.62
C ARG A 273 -24.39 -0.89 1.85
N TRP A 274 -25.45 -1.01 1.01
CA TRP A 274 -26.39 -2.12 1.05
C TRP A 274 -25.71 -3.50 0.98
N LEU A 275 -24.61 -3.60 0.20
CA LEU A 275 -23.87 -4.84 0.03
C LEU A 275 -22.96 -5.10 1.26
N ARG A 276 -22.22 -4.09 1.69
CA ARG A 276 -21.30 -4.20 2.84
C ARG A 276 -22.01 -4.57 4.15
N GLU A 277 -23.20 -4.05 4.35
CA GLU A 277 -23.93 -4.21 5.62
C GLU A 277 -24.76 -5.50 5.67
N ASN A 278 -25.09 -6.11 4.52
CA ASN A 278 -26.01 -7.23 4.48
C ASN A 278 -25.44 -8.55 3.94
N PHE A 279 -24.28 -8.50 3.28
CA PHE A 279 -23.72 -9.69 2.61
C PHE A 279 -22.24 -9.87 2.86
N GLU A 280 -21.82 -11.13 2.91
CA GLU A 280 -20.42 -11.54 2.92
C GLU A 280 -20.01 -12.05 1.54
N PRO A 281 -18.76 -11.75 1.10
CA PRO A 281 -18.26 -12.28 -0.16
C PRO A 281 -18.07 -13.79 -0.07
N VAL A 282 -18.50 -14.53 -1.10
CA VAL A 282 -18.30 -15.97 -1.23
C VAL A 282 -16.95 -16.32 -1.87
N GLY A 283 -16.27 -15.32 -2.45
CA GLY A 283 -14.97 -15.51 -3.09
C GLY A 283 -14.41 -14.19 -3.63
N SER A 284 -13.34 -14.30 -4.38
CA SER A 284 -12.73 -13.14 -5.05
C SER A 284 -12.11 -13.51 -6.40
N VAL A 285 -12.03 -12.56 -7.30
CA VAL A 285 -11.29 -12.62 -8.56
C VAL A 285 -10.06 -11.74 -8.42
N ALA A 286 -8.87 -12.35 -8.56
CA ALA A 286 -7.56 -11.69 -8.41
C ALA A 286 -7.40 -10.89 -7.09
N HIS A 287 -8.19 -11.17 -6.08
CA HIS A 287 -8.30 -10.45 -4.81
C HIS A 287 -8.71 -8.97 -4.95
N THR A 288 -9.01 -8.48 -6.14
CA THR A 288 -9.41 -7.10 -6.45
C THR A 288 -10.90 -6.94 -6.66
N TYR A 289 -11.59 -8.00 -7.06
CA TYR A 289 -13.06 -8.04 -7.16
C TYR A 289 -13.60 -9.09 -6.20
N LEU A 290 -14.54 -8.69 -5.35
CA LEU A 290 -15.22 -9.60 -4.42
C LEU A 290 -16.48 -10.13 -5.08
N VAL A 291 -16.71 -11.44 -4.94
CA VAL A 291 -17.83 -12.17 -5.52
C VAL A 291 -18.90 -12.39 -4.46
N TYR A 292 -20.13 -12.07 -4.81
CA TYR A 292 -21.30 -12.25 -3.97
C TYR A 292 -22.33 -13.10 -4.70
N GLU A 293 -23.06 -13.93 -3.95
CA GLU A 293 -24.26 -14.63 -4.38
C GLU A 293 -25.45 -14.04 -3.63
N ILE A 294 -26.31 -13.32 -4.32
CA ILE A 294 -27.38 -12.54 -3.70
C ILE A 294 -28.73 -13.13 -4.07
N PRO A 295 -29.41 -13.81 -3.13
CA PRO A 295 -30.74 -14.35 -3.37
C PRO A 295 -31.77 -13.23 -3.62
N PRO A 296 -32.72 -13.38 -4.57
CA PRO A 296 -33.76 -12.40 -4.78
C PRO A 296 -34.61 -12.12 -3.52
N SER A 297 -34.84 -13.13 -2.69
CA SER A 297 -35.54 -13.00 -1.41
C SER A 297 -34.82 -12.10 -0.40
N ALA A 298 -33.49 -12.10 -0.40
CA ALA A 298 -32.70 -11.21 0.45
C ALA A 298 -32.82 -9.74 0.03
N LEU A 299 -32.83 -9.46 -1.27
CA LEU A 299 -33.07 -8.11 -1.76
C LEU A 299 -34.47 -7.59 -1.41
N ALA A 300 -35.50 -8.44 -1.51
CA ALA A 300 -36.85 -8.07 -1.13
C ALA A 300 -36.95 -7.69 0.36
N ARG A 301 -36.18 -8.34 1.25
CA ARG A 301 -36.09 -7.97 2.68
C ARG A 301 -35.45 -6.62 2.88
N ILE A 302 -34.31 -6.37 2.21
CA ILE A 302 -33.62 -5.08 2.28
C ILE A 302 -34.54 -3.94 1.81
N ALA A 303 -35.28 -4.14 0.69
CA ALA A 303 -36.21 -3.16 0.15
C ALA A 303 -37.36 -2.83 1.14
N ARG A 304 -37.76 -3.78 2.00
CA ARG A 304 -38.75 -3.55 3.07
C ARG A 304 -38.18 -2.93 4.35
N GLY A 305 -36.88 -2.60 4.36
CA GLY A 305 -36.24 -2.07 5.57
C GLY A 305 -35.95 -3.12 6.66
N GLU A 306 -36.11 -4.40 6.36
CA GLU A 306 -35.87 -5.55 7.27
C GLU A 306 -34.38 -5.97 7.26
N GLY A 307 -33.51 -5.19 6.63
CA GLY A 307 -32.07 -5.43 6.53
C GLY A 307 -31.33 -4.83 7.72
N GLY A 308 -31.07 -5.64 8.71
CA GLY A 308 -30.26 -5.30 9.88
C GLY A 308 -30.16 -6.48 10.82
N GLY A 309 -29.21 -7.39 10.63
CA GLY A 309 -28.90 -8.44 11.61
C GLY A 309 -29.08 -9.90 11.18
N ALA A 310 -29.03 -10.23 9.89
CA ALA A 310 -29.00 -11.63 9.48
C ALA A 310 -27.56 -12.14 9.49
N THR A 311 -27.22 -12.96 10.47
CA THR A 311 -26.09 -13.90 10.40
C THR A 311 -26.23 -14.69 9.08
N PRO A 312 -25.23 -14.69 8.19
CA PRO A 312 -25.33 -15.43 6.94
C PRO A 312 -25.47 -16.92 7.24
N ALA A 313 -26.48 -17.56 6.64
CA ALA A 313 -26.59 -19.02 6.66
C ALA A 313 -25.29 -19.64 6.14
N PRO A 314 -24.80 -20.75 6.70
CA PRO A 314 -23.57 -21.38 6.25
C PRO A 314 -23.75 -21.85 4.81
N VAL A 315 -23.07 -21.18 3.90
CA VAL A 315 -23.01 -21.58 2.49
C VAL A 315 -22.24 -22.89 2.41
N SER A 316 -22.88 -23.94 1.95
CA SER A 316 -22.26 -25.21 1.57
C SER A 316 -21.02 -24.92 0.73
N ARG A 317 -19.86 -25.40 1.17
CA ARG A 317 -18.59 -25.27 0.44
C ARG A 317 -18.72 -25.97 -0.90
N ALA A 318 -18.85 -25.21 -1.97
CA ALA A 318 -18.62 -25.74 -3.31
C ALA A 318 -17.17 -26.23 -3.43
N PRO A 319 -16.91 -27.34 -4.16
CA PRO A 319 -15.58 -27.92 -4.29
C PRO A 319 -14.61 -26.89 -4.89
N ARG A 320 -13.39 -26.86 -4.36
CA ARG A 320 -12.30 -26.01 -4.83
C ARG A 320 -12.06 -26.31 -6.32
N SER A 321 -12.39 -25.38 -7.19
CA SER A 321 -11.97 -25.42 -8.59
C SER A 321 -10.47 -25.26 -8.65
N THR A 322 -9.75 -26.35 -8.88
CA THR A 322 -8.36 -26.36 -9.29
C THR A 322 -8.31 -25.82 -10.72
N ALA A 323 -7.96 -24.56 -10.87
CA ALA A 323 -7.71 -24.00 -12.18
C ALA A 323 -6.40 -24.61 -12.76
N PRO A 324 -6.40 -25.16 -14.00
CA PRO A 324 -5.17 -25.60 -14.64
C PRO A 324 -4.30 -24.40 -14.96
N GLY A 325 -3.01 -24.48 -14.59
CA GLY A 325 -2.00 -23.48 -14.90
C GLY A 325 -1.78 -23.33 -16.40
N GLY A 326 -2.38 -22.31 -16.99
CA GLY A 326 -2.09 -21.89 -18.36
C GLY A 326 -1.02 -20.80 -18.34
N ARG A 327 0.12 -21.05 -19.01
CA ARG A 327 1.19 -20.08 -19.24
C ARG A 327 0.65 -18.86 -20.00
N PRO A 328 1.13 -17.63 -19.72
CA PRO A 328 0.81 -16.48 -20.54
C PRO A 328 1.44 -16.63 -21.94
N PRO A 329 0.80 -16.15 -23.01
CA PRO A 329 1.42 -16.05 -24.32
C PRO A 329 2.55 -15.01 -24.31
N ARG A 330 3.59 -15.28 -25.08
CA ARG A 330 4.74 -14.39 -25.32
C ARG A 330 4.33 -13.10 -26.00
#